data_90ef2f6e405d17fa7d2b96cbbec80a0d
#
_entry.id   90ef2f6e405d17fa7d2b96cbbec80a0d
#
_cell.length_a   1.000
_cell.length_b   1.000
_cell.length_c   1.000
_cell.angle_alpha   90.00
_cell.angle_beta   90.00
_cell.angle_gamma   90.00
#
_symmetry.space_group_name_H-M   'P 1'
#
loop_
_entity.id
_entity.type
_entity.pdbx_description
1 polymer ?
#
loop_
_entity_poly.entity_id
_entity_poly.type
_entity_poly.pdbx_seq_one_letter_code
_entity_poly.pdbx_strand_id
1 'polypeptide(L)'
;MVIKKLTEEHLPMVDAFCCTESFDELRNYNSKERRRIVKHSKEMEDFLKLEALDEQEKGLNTTHLFIDESNDKIVAYLSLCNDSIRLEFEERYNMSLSYATVPAVKIARLAVSNDYKHQGIGKYLIQFSAYMGRKIREISGLTFITLDCYEHRISFYESIGFVRNQIQPIVLPYDSPISMRLNLDTYLERINEELR
;
A
#
# COMPACT_ATOMS: atom_id res chain seq x y z
N MET A 1 -13.57 -12.17 8.24
CA MET A 1 -12.46 -11.19 8.32
C MET A 1 -13.02 -9.87 8.80
N VAL A 2 -12.42 -9.30 9.82
CA VAL A 2 -12.78 -7.97 10.36
C VAL A 2 -11.61 -7.02 10.19
N ILE A 3 -11.91 -5.70 10.17
CA ILE A 3 -10.89 -4.66 10.03
C ILE A 3 -10.86 -3.87 11.33
N LYS A 4 -9.70 -3.78 11.95
CA LYS A 4 -9.48 -3.04 13.21
C LYS A 4 -8.29 -2.09 13.05
N LYS A 5 -8.35 -0.94 13.70
CA LYS A 5 -7.17 -0.08 13.86
C LYS A 5 -6.19 -0.76 14.82
N LEU A 6 -4.89 -0.69 14.54
CA LEU A 6 -3.85 -1.22 15.43
C LEU A 6 -3.94 -0.58 16.82
N THR A 7 -3.87 -1.41 17.86
CA THR A 7 -3.78 -1.01 19.27
C THR A 7 -2.85 -1.96 20.01
N GLU A 8 -2.46 -1.65 21.25
CA GLU A 8 -1.63 -2.52 22.08
C GLU A 8 -2.23 -3.93 22.27
N GLU A 9 -3.56 -4.06 22.30
CA GLU A 9 -4.25 -5.36 22.45
C GLU A 9 -3.94 -6.34 21.30
N HIS A 10 -3.49 -5.83 20.15
CA HIS A 10 -3.18 -6.66 18.98
C HIS A 10 -1.73 -7.16 18.96
N LEU A 11 -0.85 -6.70 19.88
CA LEU A 11 0.57 -7.04 19.85
C LEU A 11 0.86 -8.55 19.85
N PRO A 12 0.14 -9.42 20.61
CA PRO A 12 0.37 -10.86 20.51
C PRO A 12 0.13 -11.45 19.12
N MET A 13 -0.87 -10.94 18.38
CA MET A 13 -1.11 -11.35 16.99
C MET A 13 -0.08 -10.74 16.03
N VAL A 14 0.37 -9.51 16.30
CA VAL A 14 1.42 -8.82 15.53
C VAL A 14 2.72 -9.60 15.60
N ASP A 15 3.13 -10.09 16.75
CA ASP A 15 4.34 -10.88 16.92
C ASP A 15 4.32 -12.18 16.08
N ALA A 16 3.14 -12.78 15.93
CA ALA A 16 2.93 -13.98 15.12
C ALA A 16 2.84 -13.70 13.61
N PHE A 17 2.69 -12.45 13.19
CA PHE A 17 2.57 -12.10 11.78
C PHE A 17 3.85 -12.41 11.00
N CYS A 18 3.72 -13.07 9.84
CA CYS A 18 4.82 -13.37 8.94
C CYS A 18 4.41 -13.14 7.49
N CYS A 19 5.14 -12.26 6.80
CA CYS A 19 4.95 -12.01 5.37
C CYS A 19 6.26 -12.15 4.58
N THR A 20 7.36 -12.48 5.25
CA THR A 20 8.67 -12.66 4.64
C THR A 20 8.66 -13.81 3.65
N GLU A 21 9.03 -13.54 2.41
CA GLU A 21 9.05 -14.54 1.33
C GLU A 21 10.20 -15.52 1.50
N SER A 22 9.92 -16.81 1.28
CA SER A 22 10.94 -17.84 1.30
C SER A 22 11.76 -17.87 0.00
N PHE A 23 13.00 -18.35 0.06
CA PHE A 23 13.83 -18.54 -1.14
C PHE A 23 13.20 -19.50 -2.15
N ASP A 24 12.40 -20.45 -1.70
CA ASP A 24 11.73 -21.44 -2.56
C ASP A 24 10.60 -20.82 -3.40
N GLU A 25 9.86 -19.86 -2.85
CA GLU A 25 8.84 -19.10 -3.59
C GLU A 25 9.45 -18.23 -4.70
N LEU A 26 10.73 -17.88 -4.56
CA LEU A 26 11.45 -16.96 -5.45
C LEU A 26 12.33 -17.68 -6.49
N ARG A 27 12.03 -18.94 -6.85
CA ARG A 27 12.87 -19.75 -7.75
C ARG A 27 13.10 -19.12 -9.12
N ASN A 28 12.17 -18.30 -9.59
CA ASN A 28 12.23 -17.63 -10.89
C ASN A 28 13.13 -16.40 -10.92
N TYR A 29 13.62 -15.96 -9.75
CA TYR A 29 14.52 -14.82 -9.62
C TYR A 29 15.96 -15.26 -9.44
N ASN A 30 16.92 -14.45 -9.90
CA ASN A 30 18.33 -14.69 -9.64
C ASN A 30 18.68 -14.48 -8.15
N SER A 31 19.85 -14.94 -7.72
CA SER A 31 20.25 -14.92 -6.30
C SER A 31 20.30 -13.50 -5.70
N LYS A 32 20.63 -12.48 -6.49
CA LYS A 32 20.69 -11.08 -6.03
C LYS A 32 19.27 -10.53 -5.82
N GLU A 33 18.40 -10.78 -6.77
CA GLU A 33 16.98 -10.39 -6.70
C GLU A 33 16.27 -11.07 -5.53
N ARG A 34 16.47 -12.38 -5.35
CA ARG A 34 15.89 -13.12 -4.19
C ARG A 34 16.26 -12.46 -2.86
N ARG A 35 17.55 -12.14 -2.64
CA ARG A 35 17.97 -11.48 -1.42
C ARG A 35 17.31 -10.13 -1.21
N ARG A 36 17.13 -9.36 -2.29
CA ARG A 36 16.43 -8.06 -2.25
C ARG A 36 14.95 -8.24 -1.88
N ILE A 37 14.25 -9.15 -2.53
CA ILE A 37 12.84 -9.41 -2.28
C ILE A 37 12.61 -9.88 -0.84
N VAL A 38 13.43 -10.81 -0.35
CA VAL A 38 13.38 -11.26 1.05
C VAL A 38 13.63 -10.10 2.01
N LYS A 39 14.63 -9.25 1.74
CA LYS A 39 14.91 -8.06 2.54
C LYS A 39 13.68 -7.13 2.59
N HIS A 40 13.07 -6.82 1.44
CA HIS A 40 11.91 -5.93 1.38
C HIS A 40 10.68 -6.51 2.10
N SER A 41 10.43 -7.81 1.96
CA SER A 41 9.33 -8.44 2.69
C SER A 41 9.57 -8.49 4.19
N LYS A 42 10.85 -8.66 4.61
CA LYS A 42 11.23 -8.57 6.01
C LYS A 42 11.04 -7.16 6.58
N GLU A 43 11.39 -6.12 5.82
CA GLU A 43 11.13 -4.73 6.22
C GLU A 43 9.64 -4.45 6.45
N MET A 44 8.73 -5.05 5.66
CA MET A 44 7.29 -4.94 5.88
C MET A 44 6.86 -5.64 7.18
N GLU A 45 7.43 -6.80 7.47
CA GLU A 45 7.18 -7.54 8.71
C GLU A 45 7.70 -6.80 9.93
N ASP A 46 8.94 -6.32 9.87
CA ASP A 46 9.59 -5.58 10.96
C ASP A 46 8.88 -4.26 11.24
N PHE A 47 8.43 -3.54 10.21
CA PHE A 47 7.61 -2.34 10.40
C PHE A 47 6.38 -2.61 11.26
N LEU A 48 5.60 -3.65 10.95
CA LEU A 48 4.39 -3.95 11.72
C LEU A 48 4.71 -4.27 13.19
N LYS A 49 5.80 -5.03 13.41
CA LYS A 49 6.19 -5.51 14.75
C LYS A 49 6.85 -4.44 15.62
N LEU A 50 7.63 -3.55 15.01
CA LEU A 50 8.55 -2.68 15.75
C LEU A 50 8.20 -1.20 15.66
N GLU A 51 7.52 -0.77 14.59
CA GLU A 51 7.40 0.66 14.26
C GLU A 51 5.94 1.12 14.18
N ALA A 52 5.03 0.28 13.70
CA ALA A 52 3.68 0.69 13.28
C ALA A 52 2.86 1.34 14.41
N LEU A 53 2.94 0.83 15.64
CA LEU A 53 2.21 1.39 16.76
C LEU A 53 2.78 2.74 17.17
N ASP A 54 4.10 2.85 17.34
CA ASP A 54 4.81 4.08 17.70
C ASP A 54 4.61 5.19 16.65
N GLU A 55 4.72 4.86 15.35
CA GLU A 55 4.44 5.82 14.28
C GLU A 55 2.98 6.29 14.28
N GLN A 56 2.04 5.39 14.59
CA GLN A 56 0.63 5.74 14.69
C GLN A 56 0.36 6.67 15.88
N GLU A 57 0.99 6.46 17.03
CA GLU A 57 0.88 7.33 18.20
C GLU A 57 1.47 8.72 17.94
N LYS A 58 2.53 8.79 17.14
CA LYS A 58 3.11 10.05 16.67
C LYS A 58 2.32 10.74 15.55
N GLY A 59 1.23 10.11 15.08
CA GLY A 59 0.39 10.65 14.00
C GLY A 59 1.04 10.61 12.61
N LEU A 60 2.07 9.78 12.39
CA LEU A 60 2.76 9.66 11.11
C LEU A 60 1.96 8.80 10.13
N ASN A 61 1.26 7.78 10.62
CA ASN A 61 0.36 6.93 9.83
C ASN A 61 -0.77 6.36 10.71
N THR A 62 -1.69 5.65 10.06
CA THR A 62 -2.70 4.83 10.74
C THR A 62 -2.67 3.43 10.15
N THR A 63 -2.42 2.44 11.01
CA THR A 63 -2.34 1.04 10.60
C THR A 63 -3.66 0.32 10.85
N HIS A 64 -4.18 -0.30 9.80
CA HIS A 64 -5.39 -1.12 9.80
C HIS A 64 -5.00 -2.60 9.69
N LEU A 65 -5.46 -3.41 10.62
CA LEU A 65 -5.30 -4.85 10.65
C LEU A 65 -6.53 -5.53 10.06
N PHE A 66 -6.30 -6.50 9.21
CA PHE A 66 -7.31 -7.40 8.65
C PHE A 66 -7.18 -8.74 9.36
N ILE A 67 -8.16 -9.06 10.22
CA ILE A 67 -8.05 -10.16 11.18
C ILE A 67 -9.04 -11.27 10.81
N ASP A 68 -8.55 -12.49 10.80
CA ASP A 68 -9.36 -13.70 10.84
C ASP A 68 -9.68 -14.06 12.29
N GLU A 69 -10.86 -13.66 12.75
CA GLU A 69 -11.29 -13.91 14.15
C GLU A 69 -11.47 -15.40 14.48
N SER A 70 -11.68 -16.25 13.47
CA SER A 70 -11.85 -17.69 13.69
C SER A 70 -10.53 -18.37 14.06
N ASN A 71 -9.42 -17.82 13.60
CA ASN A 71 -8.08 -18.36 13.82
C ASN A 71 -7.20 -17.44 14.69
N ASP A 72 -7.73 -16.31 15.13
CA ASP A 72 -7.01 -15.26 15.88
C ASP A 72 -5.69 -14.85 15.21
N LYS A 73 -5.76 -14.63 13.87
CA LYS A 73 -4.59 -14.31 13.03
C LYS A 73 -4.77 -13.03 12.24
N ILE A 74 -3.68 -12.27 12.09
CA ILE A 74 -3.62 -11.17 11.14
C ILE A 74 -3.45 -11.74 9.73
N VAL A 75 -4.45 -11.53 8.89
CA VAL A 75 -4.48 -11.90 7.46
C VAL A 75 -3.59 -10.96 6.65
N ALA A 76 -3.68 -9.67 6.95
CA ALA A 76 -2.95 -8.62 6.26
C ALA A 76 -2.96 -7.34 7.09
N TYR A 77 -2.11 -6.38 6.71
CA TYR A 77 -2.20 -5.02 7.25
C TYR A 77 -2.00 -3.96 6.16
N LEU A 78 -2.46 -2.77 6.46
CA LEU A 78 -2.36 -1.59 5.62
C LEU A 78 -2.12 -0.36 6.48
N SER A 79 -1.05 0.40 6.20
CA SER A 79 -0.78 1.70 6.84
C SER A 79 -1.00 2.82 5.86
N LEU A 80 -1.79 3.82 6.26
CA LEU A 80 -2.13 4.99 5.47
C LEU A 80 -1.57 6.26 6.13
N CYS A 81 -1.07 7.18 5.31
CA CYS A 81 -0.71 8.53 5.74
C CYS A 81 -1.15 9.58 4.71
N ASN A 82 -1.18 10.84 5.12
CA ASN A 82 -1.42 11.95 4.20
C ASN A 82 -0.25 12.10 3.25
N ASP A 83 -0.54 12.50 2.01
CA ASP A 83 0.46 12.71 0.97
C ASP A 83 0.02 13.83 0.02
N SER A 84 0.95 14.28 -0.80
CA SER A 84 0.69 15.13 -1.94
C SER A 84 1.69 14.82 -3.04
N ILE A 85 1.23 14.81 -4.28
CA ILE A 85 2.10 14.59 -5.44
C ILE A 85 2.19 15.83 -6.29
N ARG A 86 3.36 16.05 -6.86
CA ARG A 86 3.58 17.06 -7.87
C ARG A 86 3.38 16.45 -9.25
N LEU A 87 2.57 17.10 -10.06
CA LEU A 87 2.29 16.72 -11.44
C LEU A 87 3.01 17.63 -12.41
N GLU A 88 3.46 17.09 -13.53
CA GLU A 88 3.97 17.85 -14.66
C GLU A 88 2.86 18.68 -15.32
N PHE A 89 3.26 19.71 -16.08
CA PHE A 89 2.29 20.62 -16.69
C PHE A 89 1.28 19.89 -17.58
N GLU A 90 1.72 18.99 -18.43
CA GLU A 90 0.85 18.23 -19.35
C GLU A 90 -0.13 17.33 -18.59
N GLU A 91 0.32 16.68 -17.51
CA GLU A 91 -0.55 15.84 -16.67
C GLU A 91 -1.69 16.67 -16.07
N ARG A 92 -1.36 17.84 -15.51
CA ARG A 92 -2.34 18.77 -14.93
C ARG A 92 -3.33 19.28 -15.96
N TYR A 93 -2.83 19.66 -17.12
CA TYR A 93 -3.64 20.18 -18.22
C TYR A 93 -4.66 19.14 -18.68
N ASN A 94 -4.23 17.91 -18.92
CA ASN A 94 -5.10 16.81 -19.32
C ASN A 94 -6.17 16.44 -18.28
N MET A 95 -5.88 16.70 -17.00
CA MET A 95 -6.81 16.45 -15.89
C MET A 95 -7.60 17.70 -15.47
N SER A 96 -7.44 18.82 -16.16
CA SER A 96 -8.05 20.13 -15.82
C SER A 96 -7.76 20.59 -14.39
N LEU A 97 -6.54 20.32 -13.89
CA LEU A 97 -6.12 20.66 -12.52
C LEU A 97 -5.34 21.97 -12.52
N SER A 98 -5.76 22.92 -11.66
CA SER A 98 -5.14 24.24 -11.55
C SER A 98 -3.81 24.23 -10.78
N TYR A 99 -3.64 23.29 -9.85
CA TYR A 99 -2.49 23.25 -8.94
C TYR A 99 -1.47 22.19 -9.36
N ALA A 100 -0.17 22.54 -9.19
CA ALA A 100 0.91 21.59 -9.47
C ALA A 100 1.02 20.48 -8.42
N THR A 101 0.70 20.79 -7.17
CA THR A 101 0.67 19.83 -6.07
C THR A 101 -0.76 19.47 -5.76
N VAL A 102 -1.05 18.19 -5.74
CA VAL A 102 -2.41 17.64 -5.63
C VAL A 102 -2.48 16.70 -4.42
N PRO A 103 -3.54 16.83 -3.60
CA PRO A 103 -3.67 16.03 -2.38
C PRO A 103 -3.88 14.54 -2.70
N ALA A 104 -3.24 13.71 -1.89
CA ALA A 104 -3.30 12.26 -1.97
C ALA A 104 -3.34 11.62 -0.58
N VAL A 105 -3.73 10.35 -0.52
CA VAL A 105 -3.47 9.46 0.59
C VAL A 105 -2.46 8.40 0.14
N LYS A 106 -1.44 8.17 0.95
CA LYS A 106 -0.38 7.21 0.65
C LYS A 106 -0.63 5.89 1.37
N ILE A 107 -0.51 4.82 0.63
CA ILE A 107 -0.28 3.49 1.18
C ILE A 107 1.20 3.43 1.59
N ALA A 108 1.47 3.73 2.86
CA ALA A 108 2.83 3.75 3.39
C ALA A 108 3.41 2.34 3.49
N ARG A 109 2.57 1.38 3.92
CA ARG A 109 2.93 -0.05 4.01
C ARG A 109 1.72 -0.90 3.69
N LEU A 110 1.97 -2.03 3.06
CA LEU A 110 0.96 -3.05 2.75
C LEU A 110 1.62 -4.42 2.74
N ALA A 111 1.11 -5.36 3.53
CA ALA A 111 1.55 -6.75 3.44
C ALA A 111 0.41 -7.73 3.73
N VAL A 112 0.52 -8.91 3.12
CA VAL A 112 -0.38 -10.06 3.32
C VAL A 112 0.43 -11.17 3.96
N SER A 113 -0.11 -11.77 5.03
CA SER A 113 0.49 -12.92 5.70
C SER A 113 0.70 -14.08 4.72
N ASN A 114 1.79 -14.82 4.91
CA ASN A 114 2.15 -15.95 4.04
C ASN A 114 1.02 -16.97 3.90
N ASP A 115 0.27 -17.26 4.98
CA ASP A 115 -0.84 -18.19 4.98
C ASP A 115 -2.01 -17.76 4.06
N TYR A 116 -2.09 -16.48 3.69
CA TYR A 116 -3.20 -15.88 2.97
C TYR A 116 -2.81 -15.26 1.62
N LYS A 117 -1.57 -15.46 1.16
CA LYS A 117 -1.13 -14.98 -0.16
C LYS A 117 -1.92 -15.64 -1.30
N HIS A 118 -1.90 -15.01 -2.46
CA HIS A 118 -2.53 -15.49 -3.71
C HIS A 118 -4.06 -15.70 -3.66
N GLN A 119 -4.74 -15.15 -2.65
CA GLN A 119 -6.20 -15.24 -2.45
C GLN A 119 -6.93 -13.92 -2.77
N GLY A 120 -6.29 -13.00 -3.51
CA GLY A 120 -6.89 -11.70 -3.86
C GLY A 120 -6.85 -10.65 -2.74
N ILE A 121 -6.31 -10.97 -1.57
CA ILE A 121 -6.27 -10.06 -0.41
C ILE A 121 -5.58 -8.73 -0.75
N GLY A 122 -4.48 -8.75 -1.50
CA GLY A 122 -3.81 -7.52 -1.91
C GLY A 122 -4.72 -6.55 -2.69
N LYS A 123 -5.54 -7.07 -3.64
CA LYS A 123 -6.54 -6.26 -4.35
C LYS A 123 -7.58 -5.70 -3.38
N TYR A 124 -8.03 -6.50 -2.41
CA TYR A 124 -8.99 -6.07 -1.39
C TYR A 124 -8.44 -4.93 -0.51
N LEU A 125 -7.15 -4.96 -0.15
CA LEU A 125 -6.50 -3.87 0.59
C LEU A 125 -6.50 -2.55 -0.21
N ILE A 126 -6.30 -2.61 -1.52
CA ILE A 126 -6.39 -1.42 -2.38
C ILE A 126 -7.84 -0.92 -2.46
N GLN A 127 -8.84 -1.80 -2.55
CA GLN A 127 -10.26 -1.40 -2.50
C GLN A 127 -10.59 -0.71 -1.17
N PHE A 128 -10.07 -1.24 -0.05
CA PHE A 128 -10.22 -0.60 1.26
C PHE A 128 -9.54 0.77 1.31
N SER A 129 -8.34 0.91 0.71
CA SER A 129 -7.67 2.22 0.60
C SER A 129 -8.51 3.23 -0.18
N ALA A 130 -9.18 2.79 -1.25
CA ALA A 130 -10.07 3.65 -2.03
C ALA A 130 -11.34 4.04 -1.23
N TYR A 131 -11.89 3.11 -0.46
CA TYR A 131 -12.98 3.41 0.47
C TYR A 131 -12.56 4.46 1.51
N MET A 132 -11.38 4.31 2.12
CA MET A 132 -10.84 5.30 3.07
C MET A 132 -10.56 6.64 2.39
N GLY A 133 -10.01 6.63 1.18
CA GLY A 133 -9.80 7.84 0.37
C GLY A 133 -11.12 8.59 0.11
N ARG A 134 -12.21 7.88 -0.19
CA ARG A 134 -13.54 8.48 -0.33
C ARG A 134 -14.02 9.12 0.98
N LYS A 135 -13.79 8.47 2.13
CA LYS A 135 -14.12 9.04 3.45
C LYS A 135 -13.30 10.29 3.77
N ILE A 136 -12.01 10.28 3.46
CA ILE A 136 -11.15 11.46 3.61
C ILE A 136 -11.66 12.61 2.73
N ARG A 137 -12.10 12.34 1.51
CA ARG A 137 -12.62 13.33 0.57
C ARG A 137 -13.90 14.03 1.08
N GLU A 138 -14.69 13.39 1.94
CA GLU A 138 -15.87 14.01 2.58
C GLU A 138 -15.46 15.12 3.58
N ILE A 139 -14.21 15.09 4.07
CA ILE A 139 -13.69 16.01 5.10
C ILE A 139 -12.66 16.97 4.50
N SER A 140 -11.83 16.49 3.59
CA SER A 140 -10.73 17.22 2.96
C SER A 140 -10.59 16.80 1.50
N GLY A 141 -9.97 17.65 0.67
CA GLY A 141 -9.72 17.32 -0.75
C GLY A 141 -8.78 16.13 -0.89
N LEU A 142 -9.11 15.21 -1.82
CA LEU A 142 -8.26 14.07 -2.15
C LEU A 142 -8.51 13.63 -3.60
N THR A 143 -7.45 13.49 -4.38
CA THR A 143 -7.51 13.11 -5.80
C THR A 143 -6.89 11.74 -6.05
N PHE A 144 -5.79 11.43 -5.39
CA PHE A 144 -5.02 10.22 -5.66
C PHE A 144 -4.83 9.34 -4.44
N ILE A 145 -4.67 8.05 -4.71
CA ILE A 145 -4.00 7.10 -3.81
C ILE A 145 -2.59 6.93 -4.36
N THR A 146 -1.59 7.07 -3.51
CA THR A 146 -0.17 6.93 -3.87
C THR A 146 0.47 5.77 -3.13
N LEU A 147 1.57 5.29 -3.64
CA LEU A 147 2.46 4.34 -2.99
C LEU A 147 3.85 4.42 -3.61
N ASP A 148 4.82 3.88 -2.90
CA ASP A 148 6.14 3.58 -3.45
C ASP A 148 6.33 2.06 -3.42
N CYS A 149 6.60 1.46 -4.58
CA CYS A 149 6.76 0.02 -4.68
C CYS A 149 8.11 -0.36 -5.31
N TYR A 150 8.56 -1.55 -4.98
CA TYR A 150 9.73 -2.13 -5.61
C TYR A 150 9.41 -2.73 -6.98
N GLU A 151 10.42 -2.79 -7.85
CA GLU A 151 10.30 -3.20 -9.25
C GLU A 151 9.50 -4.51 -9.45
N HIS A 152 9.71 -5.51 -8.59
CA HIS A 152 9.02 -6.80 -8.68
C HIS A 152 7.52 -6.75 -8.35
N ARG A 153 7.01 -5.62 -7.83
CA ARG A 153 5.59 -5.41 -7.52
C ARG A 153 4.87 -4.48 -8.50
N ILE A 154 5.57 -3.85 -9.42
CA ILE A 154 4.99 -2.88 -10.35
C ILE A 154 3.85 -3.48 -11.16
N SER A 155 4.03 -4.66 -11.75
CA SER A 155 3.00 -5.31 -12.56
C SER A 155 1.71 -5.59 -11.78
N PHE A 156 1.81 -5.90 -10.49
CA PHE A 156 0.65 -6.06 -9.61
C PHE A 156 -0.13 -4.75 -9.50
N TYR A 157 0.54 -3.64 -9.21
CA TYR A 157 -0.13 -2.35 -9.06
C TYR A 157 -0.65 -1.80 -10.40
N GLU A 158 0.11 -1.97 -11.49
CA GLU A 158 -0.34 -1.60 -12.84
C GLU A 158 -1.62 -2.37 -13.23
N SER A 159 -1.74 -3.66 -12.88
CA SER A 159 -2.95 -4.46 -13.13
C SER A 159 -4.19 -3.94 -12.41
N ILE A 160 -4.01 -3.21 -11.31
CA ILE A 160 -5.08 -2.57 -10.54
C ILE A 160 -5.42 -1.18 -11.10
N GLY A 161 -4.55 -0.59 -11.92
CA GLY A 161 -4.73 0.72 -12.54
C GLY A 161 -3.85 1.83 -11.95
N PHE A 162 -2.86 1.48 -11.14
CA PHE A 162 -1.82 2.44 -10.77
C PHE A 162 -0.96 2.79 -11.99
N VAL A 163 -0.56 4.04 -12.07
CA VAL A 163 0.41 4.53 -13.05
C VAL A 163 1.63 5.10 -12.34
N ARG A 164 2.80 5.01 -12.96
CA ARG A 164 4.02 5.60 -12.41
C ARG A 164 3.91 7.12 -12.43
N ASN A 165 4.35 7.77 -11.37
CA ASN A 165 4.48 9.23 -11.35
C ASN A 165 5.61 9.65 -12.33
N GLN A 166 5.41 10.73 -13.07
CA GLN A 166 6.47 11.25 -13.96
C GLN A 166 7.59 11.86 -13.13
N ILE A 167 7.24 12.57 -12.05
CA ILE A 167 8.19 13.07 -11.07
C ILE A 167 8.44 11.96 -10.04
N GLN A 168 9.63 11.39 -10.08
CA GLN A 168 10.06 10.36 -9.13
C GLN A 168 10.86 10.99 -7.98
N PRO A 169 10.79 10.44 -6.75
CA PRO A 169 11.65 10.85 -5.67
C PRO A 169 13.13 10.70 -6.06
N ILE A 170 13.97 11.64 -5.64
CA ILE A 170 15.43 11.50 -5.81
C ILE A 170 15.93 10.47 -4.80
N VAL A 171 16.23 9.27 -5.27
CA VAL A 171 16.69 8.16 -4.43
C VAL A 171 17.98 7.58 -4.99
N LEU A 172 18.80 6.99 -4.12
CA LEU A 172 20.08 6.38 -4.48
C LEU A 172 19.91 5.19 -5.45
N PRO A 173 20.83 4.98 -6.40
CA PRO A 173 20.58 4.34 -7.71
C PRO A 173 20.31 2.83 -7.71
N TYR A 174 20.33 2.12 -6.59
CA TYR A 174 20.34 0.65 -6.63
C TYR A 174 19.17 -0.08 -5.98
N ASP A 175 18.26 0.60 -5.27
CA ASP A 175 17.11 -0.02 -4.60
C ASP A 175 15.96 0.97 -4.41
N SER A 176 15.82 1.90 -5.34
CA SER A 176 14.84 2.97 -5.25
C SER A 176 13.44 2.44 -5.51
N PRO A 177 12.51 2.63 -4.58
CA PRO A 177 11.12 2.36 -4.86
C PRO A 177 10.60 3.32 -5.92
N ILE A 178 9.68 2.84 -6.74
CA ILE A 178 9.03 3.61 -7.80
C ILE A 178 7.73 4.18 -7.25
N SER A 179 7.60 5.50 -7.33
CA SER A 179 6.39 6.20 -6.92
C SER A 179 5.30 6.01 -7.95
N MET A 180 4.12 5.59 -7.49
CA MET A 180 2.95 5.34 -8.32
C MET A 180 1.71 6.02 -7.75
N ARG A 181 0.74 6.30 -8.61
CA ARG A 181 -0.55 6.86 -8.21
C ARG A 181 -1.72 6.13 -8.88
N LEU A 182 -2.85 6.16 -8.20
CA LEU A 182 -4.15 5.71 -8.70
C LEU A 182 -5.13 6.88 -8.59
N ASN A 183 -5.78 7.25 -9.68
CA ASN A 183 -6.85 8.24 -9.63
C ASN A 183 -8.07 7.63 -8.95
N LEU A 184 -8.54 8.28 -7.88
CA LEU A 184 -9.61 7.74 -7.03
C LEU A 184 -10.93 7.63 -7.79
N ASP A 185 -11.31 8.63 -8.59
CA ASP A 185 -12.58 8.65 -9.32
C ASP A 185 -12.61 7.55 -10.39
N THR A 186 -11.59 7.53 -11.25
CA THR A 186 -11.46 6.51 -12.30
C THR A 186 -11.48 5.09 -11.72
N TYR A 187 -10.85 4.89 -10.56
CA TYR A 187 -10.85 3.59 -9.91
C TYR A 187 -12.22 3.20 -9.36
N LEU A 188 -12.94 4.14 -8.72
CA LEU A 188 -14.28 3.89 -8.19
C LEU A 188 -15.31 3.67 -9.31
N GLU A 189 -15.21 4.38 -10.42
CA GLU A 189 -16.05 4.16 -11.60
C GLU A 189 -15.89 2.74 -12.14
N ARG A 190 -14.64 2.29 -12.31
CA ARG A 190 -14.34 0.94 -12.78
C ARG A 190 -14.88 -0.15 -11.85
N ILE A 191 -14.74 -0.01 -10.53
CA ILE A 191 -15.29 -0.98 -9.58
C ILE A 191 -16.81 -1.03 -9.67
N ASN A 192 -17.45 0.11 -9.80
CA ASN A 192 -18.91 0.17 -9.93
C ASN A 192 -19.41 -0.48 -11.23
N GLU A 193 -18.64 -0.43 -12.31
CA GLU A 193 -18.95 -1.12 -13.56
C GLU A 193 -18.75 -2.64 -13.44
N GLU A 194 -17.68 -3.10 -12.75
CA GLU A 194 -17.43 -4.53 -12.49
C GLU A 194 -18.50 -5.20 -11.61
N LEU A 195 -19.25 -4.42 -10.83
CA LEU A 195 -20.32 -4.89 -9.92
C LEU A 195 -21.74 -4.86 -10.53
N ARG A 196 -21.90 -4.34 -11.74
CA ARG A 196 -23.19 -4.31 -12.50
C ARG A 196 -23.33 -5.50 -13.43
#